data_cbcdfec371fb27cfe1d585c07d5991a3
#
_entry.id   cbcdfec371fb27cfe1d585c07d5991a3
#
_cell.length_a   1.000
_cell.length_b   1.000
_cell.length_c   1.000
_cell.angle_alpha   90.00
_cell.angle_beta   90.00
_cell.angle_gamma   90.00
#
_symmetry.space_group_name_H-M   'P 1'
#
loop_
_entity.id
_entity.type
_entity.pdbx_description
1 polymer ?
#
loop_
_entity_poly.entity_id
_entity_poly.type
_entity_poly.pdbx_seq_one_letter_code
_entity_poly.pdbx_strand_id
1 'polypeptide(L)'
;MIVMPHRIFRIVPLVLAAAVFVAGMPRRADAGQARVQNHVNSGESHSEWFLVFPFENESRVANLDWLGDGLSELTAERLQDKHVSVLTRQDRLATLEKMGLPDSARFSHATLVKIATEADADALVYGRFQSDGKTATIEARVLQLSPPSLSPAFTATGPIQDLLRLHARLAWQILCAIDPANCPPEGANRDESSFSEPPSSLRADALENFVRGLAASENDERLRLLREAARLEPNWDRPTFELGQIYYDRRDCDSALVWLSRVPPNRPDGALASFDAGVCHLQRNDLPRAEAAFSGLLERARGGPDSLPELPEIDNNLGIARLRQGKWNEASTEFERATALDEGEADYWFNLGVAKLVGKQLPAATAPLERATKIDPDDKDMRALLIATLESVGRKSDAAELRNVAGDAGKSAPAVNIQDVSAITRLARISRNLDRALLRPAAEGAGQAPQKPEDDGAAK
;
A
#
# COMPACT_ATOMS: atom_id res chain seq x y z
N MET A 1 30.66 31.23 59.20
CA MET A 1 31.92 31.12 60.00
C MET A 1 32.20 29.63 60.16
N ILE A 2 33.44 29.21 59.75
CA ILE A 2 34.09 27.88 59.88
C ILE A 2 33.66 26.86 58.80
N VAL A 3 34.39 26.78 57.67
CA VAL A 3 35.74 26.29 57.31
C VAL A 3 35.89 24.75 57.36
N MET A 4 36.15 24.21 56.15
CA MET A 4 36.58 22.87 55.66
C MET A 4 37.50 22.04 56.60
N PRO A 5 37.77 20.74 56.33
CA PRO A 5 38.56 20.35 55.15
C PRO A 5 38.25 18.98 54.49
N HIS A 6 38.85 18.86 53.29
CA HIS A 6 39.00 17.71 52.41
C HIS A 6 39.50 16.40 53.04
N ARG A 7 39.03 15.27 52.54
CA ARG A 7 39.87 14.04 52.39
C ARG A 7 39.57 13.33 51.08
N ILE A 8 40.58 13.22 50.27
CA ILE A 8 40.73 12.46 49.06
C ILE A 8 40.88 10.99 49.43
N PHE A 9 40.05 10.09 48.87
CA PHE A 9 40.35 8.66 48.80
C PHE A 9 40.29 8.19 47.34
N ARG A 10 41.48 7.88 46.82
CA ARG A 10 41.66 7.15 45.58
C ARG A 10 41.28 5.70 45.84
N ILE A 11 40.33 5.15 45.02
CA ILE A 11 40.13 3.73 44.87
C ILE A 11 40.21 3.38 43.39
N VAL A 12 41.11 2.49 43.06
CA VAL A 12 41.47 1.93 41.79
C VAL A 12 40.28 1.03 41.29
N PRO A 13 39.89 1.09 40.01
CA PRO A 13 38.85 0.23 39.50
C PRO A 13 39.41 -1.17 39.23
N LEU A 14 38.79 -2.18 39.85
CA LEU A 14 38.94 -3.57 39.49
C LEU A 14 38.03 -3.84 38.30
N VAL A 15 38.62 -4.07 37.12
CA VAL A 15 37.91 -4.50 35.92
C VAL A 15 37.55 -5.96 36.05
N LEU A 16 36.31 -6.28 36.37
CA LEU A 16 35.72 -7.61 36.18
C LEU A 16 35.02 -7.62 34.84
N ALA A 17 35.63 -8.27 33.86
CA ALA A 17 34.98 -8.57 32.57
C ALA A 17 33.96 -9.68 32.80
N ALA A 18 32.69 -9.32 32.98
CA ALA A 18 31.58 -10.26 32.85
C ALA A 18 31.17 -10.32 31.38
N ALA A 19 31.57 -11.38 30.70
CA ALA A 19 31.04 -11.71 29.40
C ALA A 19 29.56 -12.11 29.55
N VAL A 20 28.66 -11.18 29.34
CA VAL A 20 27.22 -11.45 29.18
C VAL A 20 27.05 -11.97 27.77
N PHE A 21 26.85 -13.27 27.64
CA PHE A 21 26.28 -13.90 26.44
C PHE A 21 24.83 -13.38 26.33
N VAL A 22 24.64 -12.30 25.60
CA VAL A 22 23.30 -11.92 25.11
C VAL A 22 23.00 -12.86 23.97
N ALA A 23 22.27 -13.95 24.27
CA ALA A 23 21.59 -14.72 23.25
C ALA A 23 20.68 -13.76 22.48
N GLY A 24 21.06 -13.42 21.25
CA GLY A 24 20.27 -12.60 20.37
C GLY A 24 18.95 -13.30 20.10
N MET A 25 17.87 -12.77 20.65
CA MET A 25 16.54 -13.02 20.11
C MET A 25 16.53 -12.49 18.68
N PRO A 26 16.10 -13.28 17.69
CA PRO A 26 15.90 -12.75 16.36
C PRO A 26 14.83 -11.65 16.45
N ARG A 27 15.21 -10.42 16.13
CA ARG A 27 14.23 -9.38 15.82
C ARG A 27 13.33 -9.94 14.74
N ARG A 28 12.00 -9.88 14.94
CA ARG A 28 11.03 -10.10 13.87
C ARG A 28 11.51 -9.27 12.66
N ALA A 29 12.03 -9.96 11.64
CA ALA A 29 12.18 -9.33 10.33
C ALA A 29 10.75 -9.06 9.86
N ASP A 30 10.49 -7.81 9.47
CA ASP A 30 9.23 -7.45 8.83
C ASP A 30 8.96 -8.44 7.71
N ALA A 31 7.87 -9.20 7.82
CA ALA A 31 7.46 -10.16 6.78
C ALA A 31 7.29 -9.46 5.42
N GLY A 32 7.02 -8.15 5.43
CA GLY A 32 6.96 -7.31 4.23
C GLY A 32 8.30 -7.17 3.48
N GLN A 33 9.44 -7.12 4.19
CA GLN A 33 10.75 -7.02 3.51
C GLN A 33 11.19 -8.36 2.89
N ALA A 34 10.78 -9.49 3.47
CA ALA A 34 11.06 -10.80 2.88
C ALA A 34 10.23 -11.08 1.60
N ARG A 35 9.02 -10.48 1.50
CA ARG A 35 8.16 -10.58 0.30
C ARG A 35 8.76 -9.91 -0.93
N VAL A 36 9.34 -8.71 -0.77
CA VAL A 36 9.94 -7.97 -1.89
C VAL A 36 11.16 -8.70 -2.45
N GLN A 37 11.92 -9.42 -1.65
CA GLN A 37 13.13 -10.13 -2.11
C GLN A 37 12.84 -11.45 -2.83
N ASN A 38 11.73 -12.13 -2.57
CA ASN A 38 11.41 -13.40 -3.22
C ASN A 38 10.77 -13.25 -4.62
N HIS A 39 10.23 -12.07 -4.98
CA HIS A 39 9.72 -11.80 -6.32
C HIS A 39 10.77 -11.31 -7.32
N VAL A 40 11.98 -11.01 -6.88
CA VAL A 40 13.05 -10.42 -7.73
C VAL A 40 13.72 -11.42 -8.70
N ASN A 41 13.38 -12.73 -8.66
CA ASN A 41 14.06 -13.74 -9.46
C ASN A 41 13.30 -14.31 -10.69
N SER A 42 12.10 -13.80 -10.99
CA SER A 42 11.45 -14.06 -12.27
C SER A 42 11.68 -12.85 -13.18
N GLY A 43 12.31 -13.03 -14.34
CA GLY A 43 12.75 -12.00 -15.29
C GLY A 43 11.65 -11.04 -15.77
N GLU A 44 11.00 -10.35 -14.85
CA GLU A 44 9.99 -9.32 -15.05
C GLU A 44 10.69 -8.00 -15.35
N SER A 45 10.25 -7.32 -16.37
CA SER A 45 10.62 -5.94 -16.65
C SER A 45 10.36 -5.11 -15.39
N HIS A 46 11.42 -4.63 -14.73
CA HIS A 46 11.29 -3.72 -13.59
C HIS A 46 10.57 -2.46 -14.06
N SER A 47 9.32 -2.27 -13.61
CA SER A 47 8.70 -0.96 -13.73
C SER A 47 9.46 0.02 -12.83
N GLU A 48 10.00 1.09 -13.42
CA GLU A 48 10.70 2.12 -12.67
C GLU A 48 9.76 2.86 -11.72
N TRP A 49 10.20 3.07 -10.47
CA TRP A 49 9.46 3.82 -9.46
C TRP A 49 9.95 5.25 -9.36
N PHE A 50 9.02 6.18 -9.48
CA PHE A 50 9.29 7.61 -9.39
C PHE A 50 8.85 8.18 -8.05
N LEU A 51 9.70 9.01 -7.44
CA LEU A 51 9.36 9.80 -6.28
C LEU A 51 9.21 11.27 -6.68
N VAL A 52 8.03 11.84 -6.47
CA VAL A 52 7.77 13.26 -6.76
C VAL A 52 7.88 14.07 -5.48
N PHE A 53 8.80 15.05 -5.47
CA PHE A 53 8.98 15.96 -4.35
C PHE A 53 8.10 17.20 -4.47
N PRO A 54 7.71 17.82 -3.33
CA PRO A 54 7.12 19.14 -3.33
C PRO A 54 8.00 20.15 -4.06
N PHE A 55 7.37 21.02 -4.87
CA PHE A 55 8.10 22.04 -5.59
C PHE A 55 8.49 23.19 -4.65
N GLU A 56 9.73 23.63 -4.71
CA GLU A 56 10.20 24.72 -3.86
C GLU A 56 9.54 26.04 -4.23
N ASN A 57 8.99 26.73 -3.25
CA ASN A 57 8.43 28.08 -3.44
C ASN A 57 9.55 29.12 -3.40
N GLU A 58 9.87 29.74 -4.53
CA GLU A 58 10.78 30.87 -4.66
C GLU A 58 10.03 32.22 -4.75
N SER A 59 8.69 32.20 -4.59
CA SER A 59 7.87 33.39 -4.66
C SER A 59 8.05 34.29 -3.45
N ARG A 60 7.85 35.60 -3.67
CA ARG A 60 7.73 36.57 -2.58
C ARG A 60 6.28 36.84 -2.16
N VAL A 61 5.33 36.12 -2.78
CA VAL A 61 3.89 36.26 -2.51
C VAL A 61 3.53 35.38 -1.33
N ALA A 62 2.89 35.95 -0.33
CA ALA A 62 2.42 35.21 0.83
C ALA A 62 1.34 34.17 0.44
N ASN A 63 1.26 33.11 1.23
CA ASN A 63 0.24 32.04 1.14
C ASN A 63 0.29 31.12 -0.09
N LEU A 64 1.42 31.05 -0.81
CA LEU A 64 1.60 30.12 -1.92
C LEU A 64 2.37 28.84 -1.54
N ASP A 65 2.73 28.64 -0.26
CA ASP A 65 3.56 27.48 0.15
C ASP A 65 2.85 26.14 -0.10
N TRP A 66 1.52 26.09 0.06
CA TRP A 66 0.72 24.90 -0.25
C TRP A 66 0.84 24.44 -1.71
N LEU A 67 1.18 25.37 -2.61
CA LEU A 67 1.26 25.08 -4.04
C LEU A 67 2.40 24.10 -4.37
N GLY A 68 3.47 24.08 -3.57
CA GLY A 68 4.57 23.13 -3.75
C GLY A 68 4.09 21.67 -3.64
N ASP A 69 3.36 21.36 -2.58
CA ASP A 69 2.69 20.08 -2.42
C ASP A 69 1.62 19.85 -3.52
N GLY A 70 0.84 20.89 -3.85
CA GLY A 70 -0.19 20.82 -4.89
C GLY A 70 0.37 20.41 -6.25
N LEU A 71 1.48 21.01 -6.66
CA LEU A 71 2.17 20.67 -7.91
C LEU A 71 2.70 19.25 -7.89
N SER A 72 3.25 18.77 -6.76
CA SER A 72 3.73 17.40 -6.65
C SER A 72 2.58 16.38 -6.71
N GLU A 73 1.47 16.62 -6.02
CA GLU A 73 0.29 15.74 -6.06
C GLU A 73 -0.30 15.66 -7.48
N LEU A 74 -0.46 16.80 -8.16
CA LEU A 74 -0.92 16.82 -9.54
C LEU A 74 0.05 16.14 -10.51
N THR A 75 1.37 16.28 -10.29
CA THR A 75 2.37 15.58 -11.12
C THR A 75 2.27 14.08 -10.92
N ALA A 76 2.19 13.60 -9.68
CA ALA A 76 2.03 12.19 -9.37
C ALA A 76 0.75 11.61 -10.00
N GLU A 77 -0.40 12.29 -9.84
CA GLU A 77 -1.68 11.88 -10.42
C GLU A 77 -1.58 11.77 -11.96
N ARG A 78 -1.00 12.78 -12.63
CA ARG A 78 -0.84 12.78 -14.08
C ARG A 78 0.06 11.66 -14.60
N LEU A 79 1.13 11.34 -13.89
CA LEU A 79 2.02 10.25 -14.25
C LEU A 79 1.32 8.89 -14.05
N GLN A 80 0.61 8.72 -12.93
CA GLN A 80 -0.18 7.51 -12.64
C GLN A 80 -1.30 7.27 -13.66
N ASP A 81 -1.98 8.31 -14.13
CA ASP A 81 -2.99 8.23 -15.20
C ASP A 81 -2.40 7.70 -16.53
N LYS A 82 -1.08 7.71 -16.67
CA LYS A 82 -0.32 7.18 -17.81
C LYS A 82 0.48 5.92 -17.45
N HIS A 83 0.06 5.24 -16.39
CA HIS A 83 0.64 3.99 -15.93
C HIS A 83 2.11 4.06 -15.49
N VAL A 84 2.62 5.26 -15.16
CA VAL A 84 3.92 5.42 -14.52
C VAL A 84 3.79 5.09 -13.04
N SER A 85 4.66 4.23 -12.52
CA SER A 85 4.68 3.88 -11.11
C SER A 85 5.23 5.03 -10.27
N VAL A 86 4.40 5.63 -9.42
CA VAL A 86 4.79 6.78 -8.58
C VAL A 86 4.58 6.42 -7.12
N LEU A 87 5.61 6.66 -6.30
CA LEU A 87 5.51 6.53 -4.84
C LEU A 87 4.53 7.56 -4.27
N THR A 88 3.72 7.13 -3.34
CA THR A 88 2.69 7.98 -2.74
C THR A 88 3.29 9.05 -1.82
N ARG A 89 2.50 10.09 -1.50
CA ARG A 89 2.85 11.06 -0.45
C ARG A 89 3.15 10.35 0.87
N GLN A 90 2.41 9.32 1.22
CA GLN A 90 2.61 8.57 2.46
C GLN A 90 3.94 7.82 2.48
N ASP A 91 4.35 7.20 1.37
CA ASP A 91 5.68 6.58 1.23
C ASP A 91 6.80 7.61 1.44
N ARG A 92 6.65 8.79 0.84
CA ARG A 92 7.59 9.89 1.03
C ARG A 92 7.68 10.31 2.49
N LEU A 93 6.55 10.55 3.14
CA LEU A 93 6.50 10.96 4.54
C LEU A 93 7.06 9.89 5.49
N ALA A 94 6.73 8.62 5.28
CA ALA A 94 7.27 7.50 6.05
C ALA A 94 8.79 7.39 5.90
N THR A 95 9.32 7.62 4.69
CA THR A 95 10.76 7.63 4.44
C THR A 95 11.44 8.81 5.16
N LEU A 96 10.85 10.00 5.11
CA LEU A 96 11.36 11.18 5.82
C LEU A 96 11.38 10.96 7.33
N GLU A 97 10.30 10.39 7.89
CA GLU A 97 10.22 10.06 9.32
C GLU A 97 11.28 9.03 9.72
N LYS A 98 11.46 7.96 8.93
CA LYS A 98 12.53 6.96 9.15
C LYS A 98 13.93 7.58 9.16
N MET A 99 14.14 8.58 8.32
CA MET A 99 15.41 9.31 8.24
C MET A 99 15.54 10.43 9.29
N GLY A 100 14.51 10.71 10.07
CA GLY A 100 14.47 11.82 11.03
C GLY A 100 14.48 13.21 10.38
N LEU A 101 13.96 13.33 9.17
CA LEU A 101 13.91 14.56 8.40
C LEU A 101 12.49 15.17 8.46
N PRO A 102 12.36 16.50 8.68
CA PRO A 102 11.05 17.14 8.65
C PRO A 102 10.53 17.25 7.21
N ASP A 103 9.21 17.06 7.02
CA ASP A 103 8.52 17.13 5.73
C ASP A 103 8.57 18.52 5.09
N SER A 104 8.63 19.58 5.90
CA SER A 104 8.68 20.97 5.47
C SER A 104 10.09 21.49 5.16
N ALA A 105 11.13 20.66 5.26
CA ALA A 105 12.51 21.08 5.02
C ALA A 105 12.80 21.23 3.53
N ARG A 106 13.65 22.20 3.20
CA ARG A 106 14.28 22.25 1.88
C ARG A 106 15.50 21.35 1.87
N PHE A 107 15.57 20.50 0.86
CA PHE A 107 16.64 19.50 0.75
C PHE A 107 17.64 19.88 -0.35
N SER A 108 18.92 19.64 -0.09
CA SER A 108 19.91 19.67 -1.16
C SER A 108 19.69 18.52 -2.14
N HIS A 109 20.14 18.64 -3.38
CA HIS A 109 20.06 17.56 -4.37
C HIS A 109 20.64 16.24 -3.85
N ALA A 110 21.76 16.28 -3.13
CA ALA A 110 22.35 15.10 -2.51
C ALA A 110 21.44 14.45 -1.47
N THR A 111 20.71 15.26 -0.71
CA THR A 111 19.72 14.77 0.26
C THR A 111 18.50 14.18 -0.45
N LEU A 112 18.02 14.81 -1.53
CA LEU A 112 16.91 14.28 -2.35
C LEU A 112 17.26 12.89 -2.92
N VAL A 113 18.47 12.73 -3.48
CA VAL A 113 18.97 11.43 -3.95
C VAL A 113 18.95 10.39 -2.83
N LYS A 114 19.45 10.75 -1.64
CA LYS A 114 19.48 9.85 -0.50
C LYS A 114 18.07 9.44 -0.04
N ILE A 115 17.10 10.38 -0.03
CA ILE A 115 15.73 10.08 0.32
C ILE A 115 15.12 9.14 -0.73
N ALA A 116 15.33 9.42 -2.03
CA ALA A 116 14.82 8.57 -3.10
C ALA A 116 15.40 7.15 -3.05
N THR A 117 16.70 7.01 -2.75
CA THR A 117 17.34 5.71 -2.55
C THR A 117 16.76 4.98 -1.34
N GLU A 118 16.51 5.65 -0.23
CA GLU A 118 15.91 5.06 0.98
C GLU A 118 14.45 4.65 0.76
N ALA A 119 13.75 5.33 -0.16
CA ALA A 119 12.39 5.02 -0.58
C ALA A 119 12.31 3.91 -1.65
N ASP A 120 13.44 3.32 -2.06
CA ASP A 120 13.53 2.36 -3.18
C ASP A 120 12.94 2.93 -4.48
N ALA A 121 13.15 4.22 -4.74
CA ALA A 121 12.82 4.85 -6.01
C ALA A 121 13.97 4.71 -7.00
N ASP A 122 13.64 4.50 -8.29
CA ASP A 122 14.63 4.45 -9.38
C ASP A 122 14.93 5.84 -9.93
N ALA A 123 13.98 6.76 -9.77
CA ALA A 123 14.11 8.13 -10.21
C ALA A 123 13.32 9.10 -9.31
N LEU A 124 13.66 10.38 -9.42
CA LEU A 124 12.91 11.44 -8.73
C LEU A 124 12.57 12.59 -9.67
N VAL A 125 11.40 13.19 -9.40
CA VAL A 125 10.95 14.44 -10.00
C VAL A 125 10.99 15.50 -8.92
N TYR A 126 11.65 16.63 -9.18
CA TYR A 126 11.72 17.75 -8.27
C TYR A 126 11.65 19.05 -9.06
N GLY A 127 11.22 20.10 -8.42
CA GLY A 127 11.02 21.36 -9.10
C GLY A 127 10.96 22.57 -8.16
N ARG A 128 10.69 23.70 -8.77
CA ARG A 128 10.49 24.97 -8.09
C ARG A 128 9.47 25.81 -8.83
N PHE A 129 8.88 26.74 -8.14
CA PHE A 129 8.01 27.72 -8.76
C PHE A 129 8.22 29.10 -8.18
N GLN A 130 7.94 30.12 -8.99
CA GLN A 130 7.92 31.50 -8.57
C GLN A 130 6.71 32.22 -9.16
N SER A 131 6.19 33.19 -8.44
CA SER A 131 5.12 34.06 -8.91
C SER A 131 5.26 35.46 -8.35
N ASP A 132 4.86 36.45 -9.14
CA ASP A 132 4.67 37.84 -8.72
C ASP A 132 3.21 38.20 -8.39
N GLY A 133 2.34 37.17 -8.35
CA GLY A 133 0.88 37.31 -8.16
C GLY A 133 0.10 37.51 -9.45
N LYS A 134 0.76 37.71 -10.59
CA LYS A 134 0.13 37.83 -11.93
C LYS A 134 0.63 36.73 -12.87
N THR A 135 1.92 36.51 -12.87
CA THR A 135 2.59 35.51 -13.69
C THR A 135 3.16 34.42 -12.77
N ALA A 136 3.11 33.18 -13.18
CA ALA A 136 3.75 32.06 -12.55
C ALA A 136 4.75 31.41 -13.51
N THR A 137 5.88 30.99 -13.01
CA THR A 137 6.87 30.14 -13.67
C THR A 137 7.08 28.90 -12.85
N ILE A 138 6.90 27.72 -13.46
CA ILE A 138 7.14 26.42 -12.83
C ILE A 138 8.27 25.75 -13.57
N GLU A 139 9.25 25.23 -12.85
CA GLU A 139 10.38 24.48 -13.39
C GLU A 139 10.43 23.09 -12.72
N ALA A 140 10.70 22.04 -13.49
CA ALA A 140 10.93 20.70 -12.99
C ALA A 140 12.10 20.01 -13.70
N ARG A 141 12.65 18.98 -13.05
CA ARG A 141 13.67 18.09 -13.58
C ARG A 141 13.38 16.66 -13.15
N VAL A 142 13.82 15.72 -13.98
CA VAL A 142 13.84 14.30 -13.67
C VAL A 142 15.29 13.89 -13.44
N LEU A 143 15.56 13.22 -12.34
CA LEU A 143 16.84 12.62 -12.03
C LEU A 143 16.69 11.11 -11.91
N GLN A 144 17.26 10.39 -12.87
CA GLN A 144 17.42 8.94 -12.82
C GLN A 144 18.56 8.60 -11.85
N LEU A 145 18.40 7.55 -11.06
CA LEU A 145 19.41 7.13 -10.09
C LEU A 145 20.35 6.04 -10.63
N SER A 146 19.87 5.20 -11.55
CA SER A 146 20.66 4.11 -12.09
C SER A 146 20.32 3.81 -13.57
N PRO A 147 21.21 4.16 -14.56
CA PRO A 147 22.41 4.98 -14.39
C PRO A 147 22.08 6.44 -14.06
N PRO A 148 22.92 7.15 -13.30
CA PRO A 148 22.64 8.53 -12.95
C PRO A 148 22.57 9.43 -14.18
N SER A 149 21.42 10.07 -14.39
CA SER A 149 21.23 11.05 -15.47
C SER A 149 20.24 12.13 -15.05
N LEU A 150 20.51 13.37 -15.43
CA LEU A 150 19.67 14.52 -15.14
C LEU A 150 19.07 15.07 -16.42
N SER A 151 17.75 15.20 -16.46
CA SER A 151 17.06 15.82 -17.59
C SER A 151 17.40 17.32 -17.72
N PRO A 152 17.22 17.92 -18.90
CA PRO A 152 17.08 19.37 -19.01
C PRO A 152 16.00 19.90 -18.05
N ALA A 153 16.01 21.21 -17.78
CA ALA A 153 14.92 21.82 -17.06
C ALA A 153 13.72 21.95 -17.96
N PHE A 154 12.58 21.41 -17.51
CA PHE A 154 11.28 21.66 -18.12
C PHE A 154 10.69 22.91 -17.49
N THR A 155 10.17 23.84 -18.30
CA THR A 155 9.68 25.14 -17.78
C THR A 155 8.37 25.49 -18.44
N ALA A 156 7.42 25.95 -17.63
CA ALA A 156 6.15 26.52 -18.07
C ALA A 156 5.95 27.89 -17.42
N THR A 157 5.66 28.90 -18.23
CA THR A 157 5.45 30.28 -17.76
C THR A 157 4.16 30.85 -18.37
N GLY A 158 3.38 31.57 -17.57
CA GLY A 158 2.15 32.21 -17.99
C GLY A 158 1.37 32.86 -16.85
N PRO A 159 0.14 33.34 -17.11
CA PRO A 159 -0.71 33.91 -16.09
C PRO A 159 -0.98 32.93 -14.94
N ILE A 160 -0.95 33.42 -13.68
CA ILE A 160 -1.19 32.55 -12.52
C ILE A 160 -2.61 31.94 -12.51
N GLN A 161 -3.57 32.59 -13.11
CA GLN A 161 -4.93 32.07 -13.30
C GLN A 161 -4.98 30.82 -14.20
N ASP A 162 -3.97 30.64 -15.05
CA ASP A 162 -3.82 29.47 -15.94
C ASP A 162 -2.87 28.41 -15.32
N LEU A 163 -2.61 28.47 -14.03
CA LEU A 163 -1.64 27.63 -13.31
C LEU A 163 -1.81 26.13 -13.61
N LEU A 164 -3.03 25.62 -13.58
CA LEU A 164 -3.31 24.20 -13.85
C LEU A 164 -2.98 23.81 -15.29
N ARG A 165 -3.14 24.74 -16.24
CA ARG A 165 -2.74 24.53 -17.64
C ARG A 165 -1.22 24.58 -17.80
N LEU A 166 -0.54 25.48 -17.06
CA LEU A 166 0.92 25.52 -17.04
C LEU A 166 1.49 24.24 -16.47
N HIS A 167 0.92 23.75 -15.37
CA HIS A 167 1.30 22.47 -14.78
C HIS A 167 1.05 21.31 -15.73
N ALA A 168 -0.10 21.25 -16.41
CA ALA A 168 -0.40 20.17 -17.35
C ALA A 168 0.64 20.08 -18.49
N ARG A 169 1.08 21.23 -19.03
CA ARG A 169 2.19 21.27 -20.01
C ARG A 169 3.50 20.76 -19.42
N LEU A 170 3.81 21.16 -18.19
CA LEU A 170 5.01 20.68 -17.50
C LEU A 170 4.98 19.17 -17.30
N ALA A 171 3.86 18.63 -16.81
CA ALA A 171 3.67 17.20 -16.60
C ALA A 171 3.80 16.40 -17.90
N TRP A 172 3.32 16.96 -19.02
CA TRP A 172 3.54 16.37 -20.36
C TRP A 172 5.02 16.28 -20.71
N GLN A 173 5.80 17.36 -20.51
CA GLN A 173 7.24 17.36 -20.76
C GLN A 173 7.96 16.34 -19.87
N ILE A 174 7.55 16.19 -18.62
CA ILE A 174 8.07 15.19 -17.70
C ILE A 174 7.75 13.79 -18.21
N LEU A 175 6.50 13.51 -18.58
CA LEU A 175 6.08 12.21 -19.12
C LEU A 175 6.91 11.84 -20.36
N CYS A 176 7.08 12.76 -21.31
CA CYS A 176 7.86 12.51 -22.51
C CYS A 176 9.35 12.21 -22.24
N ALA A 177 9.89 12.71 -21.14
CA ALA A 177 11.24 12.40 -20.72
C ALA A 177 11.37 11.04 -20.02
N ILE A 178 10.31 10.63 -19.33
CA ILE A 178 10.24 9.35 -18.59
C ILE A 178 9.89 8.21 -19.54
N ASP A 179 8.87 8.42 -20.36
CA ASP A 179 8.33 7.42 -21.29
C ASP A 179 8.20 8.02 -22.71
N PRO A 180 9.31 8.00 -23.47
CA PRO A 180 9.30 8.52 -24.84
C PRO A 180 8.35 7.76 -25.80
N ALA A 181 8.00 6.50 -25.48
CA ALA A 181 7.10 5.70 -26.30
C ALA A 181 5.65 6.22 -26.26
N ASN A 182 5.23 6.73 -25.10
CA ASN A 182 3.93 7.37 -24.92
C ASN A 182 3.92 8.86 -25.26
N CYS A 183 5.05 9.39 -25.75
CA CYS A 183 5.16 10.76 -26.26
C CYS A 183 5.02 10.72 -27.79
N PRO A 184 3.95 11.27 -28.39
CA PRO A 184 3.82 11.29 -29.82
C PRO A 184 4.93 12.14 -30.47
N PRO A 185 5.39 11.79 -31.69
CA PRO A 185 6.42 12.54 -32.39
C PRO A 185 5.98 13.98 -32.61
N GLU A 186 6.95 14.92 -32.64
CA GLU A 186 6.72 16.34 -32.87
C GLU A 186 5.81 16.56 -34.09
N GLY A 187 4.65 17.16 -33.86
CA GLY A 187 3.63 17.43 -34.90
C GLY A 187 2.36 16.60 -34.83
N ALA A 188 2.26 15.62 -33.96
CA ALA A 188 1.03 14.86 -33.72
C ALA A 188 0.17 15.56 -32.65
N ASN A 189 -0.50 16.64 -33.04
CA ASN A 189 -1.20 17.60 -32.18
C ASN A 189 -2.39 17.09 -31.34
N ARG A 190 -2.71 15.79 -31.31
CA ARG A 190 -3.95 15.33 -30.63
C ARG A 190 -3.74 14.91 -29.17
N ASP A 191 -2.62 14.27 -28.85
CA ASP A 191 -2.43 13.74 -27.51
C ASP A 191 -1.84 14.76 -26.54
N GLU A 192 -0.98 15.67 -27.03
CA GLU A 192 -0.50 16.79 -26.24
C GLU A 192 -1.66 17.69 -25.80
N SER A 193 -2.63 17.98 -26.66
CA SER A 193 -3.77 18.83 -26.31
C SER A 193 -4.68 18.19 -25.24
N SER A 194 -4.89 16.87 -25.31
CA SER A 194 -5.72 16.17 -24.35
C SER A 194 -5.06 15.98 -22.98
N PHE A 195 -3.72 15.82 -22.95
CA PHE A 195 -2.97 15.71 -21.70
C PHE A 195 -2.59 17.07 -21.11
N SER A 196 -2.28 18.05 -21.95
CA SER A 196 -1.91 19.42 -21.53
C SER A 196 -3.12 20.27 -21.12
N GLU A 197 -4.35 19.81 -21.35
CA GLU A 197 -5.52 20.41 -20.73
C GLU A 197 -5.65 19.87 -19.28
N PRO A 198 -5.86 20.78 -18.29
CA PRO A 198 -6.24 20.33 -16.95
C PRO A 198 -7.51 19.50 -17.05
N PRO A 199 -7.81 18.59 -16.10
CA PRO A 199 -9.13 18.02 -16.00
C PRO A 199 -10.11 19.18 -16.15
N SER A 200 -11.04 19.09 -17.10
CA SER A 200 -11.85 20.22 -17.59
C SER A 200 -12.64 20.96 -16.50
N SER A 201 -12.62 20.47 -15.28
CA SER A 201 -13.34 20.99 -14.12
C SER A 201 -12.46 21.35 -12.92
N LEU A 202 -11.17 20.93 -12.86
CA LEU A 202 -10.40 21.14 -11.64
C LEU A 202 -10.18 22.62 -11.35
N ARG A 203 -10.63 23.06 -10.18
CA ARG A 203 -10.54 24.42 -9.69
C ARG A 203 -9.33 24.57 -8.75
N ALA A 204 -8.66 25.72 -8.82
CA ALA A 204 -7.52 26.00 -7.96
C ALA A 204 -7.87 26.02 -6.46
N ASP A 205 -9.09 26.49 -6.11
CA ASP A 205 -9.55 26.50 -4.72
C ASP A 205 -9.90 25.10 -4.21
N ALA A 206 -10.34 24.17 -5.06
CA ALA A 206 -10.50 22.77 -4.70
C ALA A 206 -9.14 22.12 -4.43
N LEU A 207 -8.14 22.37 -5.28
CA LEU A 207 -6.78 21.90 -5.09
C LEU A 207 -6.18 22.44 -3.78
N GLU A 208 -6.34 23.75 -3.51
CA GLU A 208 -5.85 24.36 -2.28
C GLU A 208 -6.46 23.70 -1.04
N ASN A 209 -7.78 23.52 -1.01
CA ASN A 209 -8.45 22.84 0.10
C ASN A 209 -7.97 21.39 0.27
N PHE A 210 -7.78 20.66 -0.82
CA PHE A 210 -7.26 19.29 -0.78
C PHE A 210 -5.87 19.23 -0.16
N VAL A 211 -4.93 20.01 -0.69
CA VAL A 211 -3.54 20.03 -0.22
C VAL A 211 -3.42 20.47 1.24
N ARG A 212 -4.15 21.54 1.60
CA ARG A 212 -4.21 21.99 3.00
C ARG A 212 -4.86 20.94 3.89
N GLY A 213 -5.84 20.19 3.38
CA GLY A 213 -6.44 19.04 4.05
C GLY A 213 -5.43 17.91 4.30
N LEU A 214 -4.60 17.57 3.32
CA LEU A 214 -3.53 16.57 3.48
C LEU A 214 -2.48 16.99 4.51
N ALA A 215 -2.17 18.29 4.59
CA ALA A 215 -1.17 18.85 5.51
C ALA A 215 -1.71 19.12 6.93
N ALA A 216 -3.03 19.13 7.12
CA ALA A 216 -3.64 19.47 8.41
C ALA A 216 -3.32 18.40 9.47
N SER A 217 -2.80 18.85 10.61
CA SER A 217 -2.54 18.00 11.79
C SER A 217 -3.81 17.62 12.54
N GLU A 218 -4.75 18.57 12.61
CA GLU A 218 -6.02 18.40 13.31
C GLU A 218 -7.05 17.67 12.45
N ASN A 219 -7.59 16.58 12.96
CA ASN A 219 -8.51 15.72 12.22
C ASN A 219 -9.79 16.42 11.74
N ASP A 220 -10.35 17.33 12.54
CA ASP A 220 -11.58 18.03 12.16
C ASP A 220 -11.31 19.04 11.06
N GLU A 221 -10.18 19.73 11.09
CA GLU A 221 -9.75 20.64 10.03
C GLU A 221 -9.47 19.86 8.73
N ARG A 222 -8.76 18.73 8.82
CA ARG A 222 -8.52 17.83 7.69
C ARG A 222 -9.83 17.41 7.01
N LEU A 223 -10.78 16.90 7.77
CA LEU A 223 -12.09 16.50 7.24
C LEU A 223 -12.87 17.67 6.65
N ARG A 224 -12.81 18.85 7.26
CA ARG A 224 -13.48 20.06 6.76
C ARG A 224 -12.93 20.45 5.39
N LEU A 225 -11.62 20.52 5.25
CA LEU A 225 -10.94 20.93 4.01
C LEU A 225 -11.14 19.91 2.88
N LEU A 226 -10.99 18.60 3.17
CA LEU A 226 -11.21 17.54 2.18
C LEU A 226 -12.68 17.50 1.71
N ARG A 227 -13.66 17.69 2.61
CA ARG A 227 -15.08 17.78 2.23
C ARG A 227 -15.33 18.99 1.34
N GLU A 228 -14.69 20.12 1.61
CA GLU A 228 -14.81 21.31 0.78
C GLU A 228 -14.21 21.08 -0.61
N ALA A 229 -13.05 20.43 -0.69
CA ALA A 229 -12.45 20.05 -1.97
C ALA A 229 -13.39 19.12 -2.78
N ALA A 230 -13.96 18.09 -2.16
CA ALA A 230 -14.92 17.18 -2.79
C ALA A 230 -16.23 17.87 -3.18
N ARG A 231 -16.65 18.93 -2.46
CA ARG A 231 -17.82 19.72 -2.79
C ARG A 231 -17.58 20.64 -4.00
N LEU A 232 -16.39 21.24 -4.07
CA LEU A 232 -16.00 22.15 -5.17
C LEU A 232 -15.79 21.39 -6.47
N GLU A 233 -15.25 20.16 -6.40
CA GLU A 233 -15.00 19.27 -7.53
C GLU A 233 -15.55 17.87 -7.28
N PRO A 234 -16.86 17.65 -7.50
CA PRO A 234 -17.48 16.35 -7.22
C PRO A 234 -16.97 15.18 -8.08
N ASN A 235 -16.38 15.49 -9.24
CA ASN A 235 -15.84 14.49 -10.17
C ASN A 235 -14.34 14.22 -9.95
N TRP A 236 -13.70 14.90 -9.00
CA TRP A 236 -12.33 14.64 -8.61
C TRP A 236 -12.30 13.61 -7.50
N ASP A 237 -11.84 12.42 -7.82
CA ASP A 237 -11.88 11.25 -6.94
C ASP A 237 -10.89 11.31 -5.77
N ARG A 238 -9.77 12.03 -5.89
CA ARG A 238 -8.74 12.14 -4.84
C ARG A 238 -9.28 12.59 -3.47
N PRO A 239 -9.99 13.73 -3.34
CA PRO A 239 -10.57 14.11 -2.04
C PRO A 239 -11.57 13.09 -1.50
N THR A 240 -12.31 12.44 -2.40
CA THR A 240 -13.30 11.41 -2.07
C THR A 240 -12.61 10.16 -1.50
N PHE A 241 -11.53 9.72 -2.12
CA PHE A 241 -10.72 8.61 -1.65
C PHE A 241 -10.11 8.89 -0.28
N GLU A 242 -9.44 10.04 -0.10
CA GLU A 242 -8.85 10.44 1.18
C GLU A 242 -9.88 10.48 2.33
N LEU A 243 -11.09 11.01 2.06
CA LEU A 243 -12.17 10.97 3.05
C LEU A 243 -12.56 9.54 3.41
N GLY A 244 -12.66 8.66 2.40
CA GLY A 244 -12.93 7.25 2.59
C GLY A 244 -11.88 6.56 3.47
N GLN A 245 -10.60 6.80 3.20
CA GLN A 245 -9.48 6.27 3.96
C GLN A 245 -9.50 6.73 5.43
N ILE A 246 -9.73 8.01 5.68
CA ILE A 246 -9.82 8.54 7.05
C ILE A 246 -10.89 7.84 7.85
N TYR A 247 -12.08 7.60 7.27
CA TYR A 247 -13.15 6.88 7.96
C TYR A 247 -12.86 5.39 8.11
N TYR A 248 -12.24 4.76 7.12
CA TYR A 248 -11.80 3.38 7.18
C TYR A 248 -10.78 3.14 8.30
N ASP A 249 -9.79 4.02 8.44
CA ASP A 249 -8.79 3.96 9.51
C ASP A 249 -9.42 4.13 10.89
N ARG A 250 -10.46 4.95 11.00
CA ARG A 250 -11.27 5.11 12.24
C ARG A 250 -12.21 3.95 12.50
N ARG A 251 -12.27 2.95 11.62
CA ARG A 251 -13.22 1.83 11.66
C ARG A 251 -14.68 2.26 11.57
N ASP A 252 -14.94 3.47 11.06
CA ASP A 252 -16.28 3.96 10.74
C ASP A 252 -16.66 3.52 9.33
N CYS A 253 -17.04 2.24 9.21
CA CYS A 253 -17.40 1.66 7.93
C CYS A 253 -18.64 2.29 7.28
N ASP A 254 -19.55 2.87 8.06
CA ASP A 254 -20.72 3.55 7.51
C ASP A 254 -20.31 4.79 6.73
N SER A 255 -19.51 5.64 7.34
CA SER A 255 -18.97 6.83 6.68
C SER A 255 -17.96 6.49 5.58
N ALA A 256 -17.11 5.48 5.78
CA ALA A 256 -16.14 5.06 4.78
C ALA A 256 -16.83 4.62 3.47
N LEU A 257 -17.88 3.79 3.55
CA LEU A 257 -18.62 3.33 2.38
C LEU A 257 -19.30 4.47 1.60
N VAL A 258 -19.74 5.54 2.28
CA VAL A 258 -20.32 6.72 1.58
C VAL A 258 -19.32 7.36 0.62
N TRP A 259 -18.03 7.35 0.98
CA TRP A 259 -16.98 7.97 0.20
C TRP A 259 -16.30 6.99 -0.75
N LEU A 260 -15.86 5.82 -0.29
CA LEU A 260 -15.16 4.81 -1.10
C LEU A 260 -16.00 4.34 -2.29
N SER A 261 -17.33 4.21 -2.14
CA SER A 261 -18.21 3.80 -3.24
C SER A 261 -18.31 4.80 -4.39
N ARG A 262 -17.81 6.02 -4.21
CA ARG A 262 -17.79 7.05 -5.25
C ARG A 262 -16.50 7.04 -6.07
N VAL A 263 -15.46 6.35 -5.60
CA VAL A 263 -14.19 6.23 -6.32
C VAL A 263 -14.38 5.22 -7.46
N PRO A 264 -14.19 5.62 -8.73
CA PRO A 264 -14.38 4.70 -9.84
C PRO A 264 -13.33 3.57 -9.81
N PRO A 265 -13.70 2.31 -10.05
CA PRO A 265 -12.77 1.18 -9.97
C PRO A 265 -11.57 1.27 -10.93
N ASN A 266 -11.72 1.95 -12.06
CA ASN A 266 -10.69 2.12 -13.08
C ASN A 266 -9.72 3.28 -12.82
N ARG A 267 -9.88 4.00 -11.71
CA ARG A 267 -8.91 5.04 -11.29
C ARG A 267 -7.75 4.42 -10.53
N PRO A 268 -6.61 5.09 -10.42
CA PRO A 268 -5.45 4.58 -9.66
C PRO A 268 -5.81 4.11 -8.25
N ASP A 269 -6.57 4.92 -7.50
CA ASP A 269 -7.01 4.60 -6.14
C ASP A 269 -8.22 3.62 -6.09
N GLY A 270 -8.80 3.28 -7.24
CA GLY A 270 -10.06 2.52 -7.33
C GLY A 270 -9.94 1.08 -6.84
N ALA A 271 -8.78 0.45 -6.99
CA ALA A 271 -8.55 -0.91 -6.49
C ALA A 271 -8.52 -0.94 -4.96
N LEU A 272 -7.77 -0.02 -4.33
CA LEU A 272 -7.69 0.08 -2.88
C LEU A 272 -9.04 0.50 -2.29
N ALA A 273 -9.72 1.48 -2.89
CA ALA A 273 -11.08 1.88 -2.48
C ALA A 273 -12.06 0.69 -2.52
N SER A 274 -11.98 -0.16 -3.56
CA SER A 274 -12.82 -1.35 -3.68
C SER A 274 -12.49 -2.41 -2.63
N PHE A 275 -11.21 -2.60 -2.32
CA PHE A 275 -10.77 -3.53 -1.27
C PHE A 275 -11.26 -3.08 0.11
N ASP A 276 -11.07 -1.83 0.47
CA ASP A 276 -11.48 -1.29 1.76
C ASP A 276 -13.01 -1.25 1.92
N ALA A 277 -13.73 -0.94 0.83
CA ALA A 277 -15.18 -1.08 0.81
C ALA A 277 -15.61 -2.54 1.03
N GLY A 278 -14.91 -3.52 0.42
CA GLY A 278 -15.13 -4.94 0.64
C GLY A 278 -14.93 -5.35 2.10
N VAL A 279 -13.87 -4.88 2.74
CA VAL A 279 -13.60 -5.09 4.17
C VAL A 279 -14.71 -4.49 5.02
N CYS A 280 -15.14 -3.26 4.72
CA CYS A 280 -16.24 -2.62 5.40
C CYS A 280 -17.56 -3.37 5.25
N HIS A 281 -17.87 -3.90 4.05
CA HIS A 281 -19.03 -4.75 3.84
C HIS A 281 -18.97 -6.04 4.67
N LEU A 282 -17.78 -6.69 4.79
CA LEU A 282 -17.59 -7.84 5.67
C LEU A 282 -17.84 -7.51 7.14
N GLN A 283 -17.35 -6.37 7.62
CA GLN A 283 -17.56 -5.93 9.00
C GLN A 283 -19.03 -5.66 9.31
N ARG A 284 -19.79 -5.16 8.32
CA ARG A 284 -21.23 -4.95 8.41
C ARG A 284 -22.06 -6.19 8.15
N ASN A 285 -21.43 -7.33 7.87
CA ASN A 285 -22.09 -8.57 7.45
C ASN A 285 -22.92 -8.43 6.16
N ASP A 286 -22.58 -7.47 5.30
CA ASP A 286 -23.15 -7.33 3.95
C ASP A 286 -22.34 -8.23 2.98
N LEU A 287 -22.56 -9.52 3.12
CA LEU A 287 -21.77 -10.56 2.46
C LEU A 287 -21.85 -10.52 0.93
N PRO A 288 -23.03 -10.25 0.31
CA PRO A 288 -23.11 -10.18 -1.15
C PRO A 288 -22.27 -9.05 -1.75
N ARG A 289 -22.27 -7.86 -1.10
CA ARG A 289 -21.45 -6.74 -1.59
C ARG A 289 -19.96 -6.96 -1.32
N ALA A 290 -19.61 -7.58 -0.19
CA ALA A 290 -18.23 -7.97 0.09
C ALA A 290 -17.71 -8.95 -0.98
N GLU A 291 -18.48 -10.01 -1.28
CA GLU A 291 -18.12 -10.98 -2.32
C GLU A 291 -17.95 -10.30 -3.68
N ALA A 292 -18.87 -9.41 -4.07
CA ALA A 292 -18.80 -8.69 -5.32
C ALA A 292 -17.55 -7.80 -5.43
N ALA A 293 -17.19 -7.09 -4.35
CA ALA A 293 -15.99 -6.23 -4.31
C ALA A 293 -14.70 -7.04 -4.51
N PHE A 294 -14.51 -8.12 -3.76
CA PHE A 294 -13.30 -8.94 -3.88
C PHE A 294 -13.25 -9.75 -5.18
N SER A 295 -14.40 -10.27 -5.66
CA SER A 295 -14.48 -10.96 -6.96
C SER A 295 -14.10 -10.03 -8.11
N GLY A 296 -14.58 -8.79 -8.10
CA GLY A 296 -14.23 -7.78 -9.10
C GLY A 296 -12.73 -7.44 -9.10
N LEU A 297 -12.09 -7.42 -7.93
CA LEU A 297 -10.64 -7.25 -7.83
C LEU A 297 -9.88 -8.45 -8.40
N LEU A 298 -10.33 -9.69 -8.12
CA LEU A 298 -9.72 -10.90 -8.69
C LEU A 298 -9.89 -11.00 -10.21
N GLU A 299 -11.05 -10.58 -10.75
CA GLU A 299 -11.25 -10.52 -12.20
C GLU A 299 -10.26 -9.55 -12.85
N ARG A 300 -10.01 -8.41 -12.23
CA ARG A 300 -8.99 -7.46 -12.70
C ARG A 300 -7.57 -8.00 -12.57
N ALA A 301 -7.26 -8.76 -11.53
CA ALA A 301 -5.95 -9.40 -11.36
C ALA A 301 -5.67 -10.45 -12.45
N ARG A 302 -6.72 -11.08 -13.02
CA ARG A 302 -6.60 -12.16 -14.01
C ARG A 302 -6.81 -11.72 -15.46
N GLY A 303 -7.18 -10.49 -15.69
CA GLY A 303 -7.89 -10.11 -16.92
C GLY A 303 -7.21 -9.14 -17.87
N GLY A 304 -5.91 -9.14 -18.10
CA GLY A 304 -5.37 -8.38 -19.24
C GLY A 304 -4.19 -7.41 -18.94
N PRO A 305 -3.88 -6.50 -19.86
CA PRO A 305 -2.67 -5.65 -19.77
C PRO A 305 -2.67 -4.71 -18.56
N ASP A 306 -3.85 -4.37 -18.01
CA ASP A 306 -3.99 -3.56 -16.80
C ASP A 306 -4.28 -4.43 -15.56
N SER A 307 -3.78 -5.68 -15.53
CA SER A 307 -4.05 -6.61 -14.44
C SER A 307 -3.42 -6.11 -13.14
N LEU A 308 -4.20 -6.21 -12.05
CA LEU A 308 -3.67 -6.04 -10.71
C LEU A 308 -2.73 -7.22 -10.37
N PRO A 309 -1.76 -7.05 -9.47
CA PRO A 309 -1.02 -8.18 -8.95
C PRO A 309 -1.96 -9.14 -8.19
N GLU A 310 -1.64 -10.43 -8.20
CA GLU A 310 -2.33 -11.40 -7.35
C GLU A 310 -1.95 -11.14 -5.88
N LEU A 311 -2.93 -10.80 -5.08
CA LEU A 311 -2.76 -10.51 -3.66
C LEU A 311 -3.50 -11.54 -2.82
N PRO A 312 -2.81 -12.27 -1.92
CA PRO A 312 -3.43 -13.27 -1.08
C PRO A 312 -4.52 -12.71 -0.16
N GLU A 313 -4.45 -11.42 0.18
CA GLU A 313 -5.46 -10.72 0.97
C GLU A 313 -6.82 -10.70 0.30
N ILE A 314 -6.86 -10.58 -1.03
CA ILE A 314 -8.11 -10.57 -1.79
C ILE A 314 -8.73 -11.96 -1.76
N ASP A 315 -7.95 -13.01 -2.04
CA ASP A 315 -8.41 -14.40 -1.98
C ASP A 315 -8.88 -14.75 -0.56
N ASN A 316 -8.11 -14.39 0.48
CA ASN A 316 -8.49 -14.62 1.87
C ASN A 316 -9.83 -13.96 2.23
N ASN A 317 -10.01 -12.68 1.89
CA ASN A 317 -11.21 -11.96 2.26
C ASN A 317 -12.44 -12.41 1.44
N LEU A 318 -12.24 -12.81 0.17
CA LEU A 318 -13.27 -13.46 -0.61
C LEU A 318 -13.68 -14.80 0.01
N GLY A 319 -12.70 -15.60 0.44
CA GLY A 319 -12.92 -16.83 1.17
C GLY A 319 -13.78 -16.63 2.42
N ILE A 320 -13.51 -15.56 3.20
CA ILE A 320 -14.30 -15.22 4.38
C ILE A 320 -15.73 -14.83 4.00
N ALA A 321 -15.91 -14.01 2.96
CA ALA A 321 -17.24 -13.62 2.48
C ALA A 321 -18.07 -14.85 2.12
N ARG A 322 -17.49 -15.81 1.39
CA ARG A 322 -18.12 -17.07 0.98
C ARG A 322 -18.38 -18.00 2.17
N LEU A 323 -17.42 -18.13 3.07
CA LEU A 323 -17.55 -18.97 4.26
C LEU A 323 -18.72 -18.52 5.15
N ARG A 324 -18.86 -17.21 5.38
CA ARG A 324 -19.96 -16.64 6.14
C ARG A 324 -21.31 -16.80 5.45
N GLN A 325 -21.34 -16.97 4.14
CA GLN A 325 -22.53 -17.33 3.36
C GLN A 325 -22.83 -18.84 3.37
N GLY A 326 -22.02 -19.65 4.05
CA GLY A 326 -22.17 -21.12 4.06
C GLY A 326 -21.57 -21.82 2.83
N LYS A 327 -20.90 -21.11 1.93
CA LYS A 327 -20.25 -21.63 0.72
C LYS A 327 -18.84 -22.17 1.06
N TRP A 328 -18.75 -23.12 1.99
CA TRP A 328 -17.48 -23.56 2.57
C TRP A 328 -16.50 -24.20 1.57
N ASN A 329 -17.00 -24.89 0.51
CA ASN A 329 -16.15 -25.48 -0.53
C ASN A 329 -15.44 -24.38 -1.34
N GLU A 330 -16.20 -23.37 -1.79
CA GLU A 330 -15.68 -22.24 -2.53
C GLU A 330 -14.68 -21.44 -1.66
N ALA A 331 -15.05 -21.21 -0.39
CA ALA A 331 -14.17 -20.56 0.56
C ALA A 331 -12.82 -21.31 0.74
N SER A 332 -12.87 -22.65 0.84
CA SER A 332 -11.64 -23.46 0.93
C SER A 332 -10.73 -23.27 -0.29
N THR A 333 -11.32 -23.18 -1.50
CA THR A 333 -10.55 -22.94 -2.72
C THR A 333 -9.84 -21.58 -2.69
N GLU A 334 -10.52 -20.54 -2.20
CA GLU A 334 -9.88 -19.22 -2.11
C GLU A 334 -8.80 -19.16 -1.02
N PHE A 335 -9.02 -19.81 0.14
CA PHE A 335 -7.97 -19.90 1.16
C PHE A 335 -6.77 -20.75 0.70
N GLU A 336 -6.99 -21.82 -0.07
CA GLU A 336 -5.91 -22.61 -0.67
C GLU A 336 -5.05 -21.74 -1.62
N ARG A 337 -5.66 -20.82 -2.36
CA ARG A 337 -4.92 -19.85 -3.19
C ARG A 337 -4.15 -18.83 -2.33
N ALA A 338 -4.80 -18.26 -1.31
CA ALA A 338 -4.13 -17.34 -0.41
C ALA A 338 -2.90 -17.98 0.25
N THR A 339 -3.01 -19.23 0.71
CA THR A 339 -1.87 -19.98 1.29
C THR A 339 -0.79 -20.32 0.25
N ALA A 340 -1.14 -20.50 -1.02
CA ALA A 340 -0.18 -20.76 -2.09
C ALA A 340 0.59 -19.48 -2.49
N LEU A 341 -0.07 -18.31 -2.44
CA LEU A 341 0.55 -17.01 -2.70
C LEU A 341 1.45 -16.57 -1.53
N ASP A 342 1.06 -16.90 -0.29
CA ASP A 342 1.85 -16.63 0.91
C ASP A 342 1.77 -17.77 1.93
N GLU A 343 2.73 -18.67 1.86
CA GLU A 343 2.85 -19.80 2.79
C GLU A 343 3.26 -19.38 4.21
N GLY A 344 3.76 -18.16 4.39
CA GLY A 344 4.25 -17.63 5.66
C GLY A 344 3.19 -16.99 6.54
N GLU A 345 1.97 -16.75 6.02
CA GLU A 345 0.90 -16.08 6.76
C GLU A 345 0.02 -17.10 7.50
N ALA A 346 0.06 -17.06 8.84
CA ALA A 346 -0.67 -18.00 9.69
C ALA A 346 -2.18 -17.89 9.56
N ASP A 347 -2.69 -16.68 9.39
CA ASP A 347 -4.13 -16.41 9.34
C ASP A 347 -4.79 -17.08 8.12
N TYR A 348 -4.08 -17.21 6.99
CA TYR A 348 -4.63 -17.88 5.80
C TYR A 348 -4.77 -19.39 6.03
N TRP A 349 -3.77 -20.02 6.63
CA TRP A 349 -3.82 -21.41 7.02
C TRP A 349 -4.91 -21.68 8.07
N PHE A 350 -5.06 -20.78 9.03
CA PHE A 350 -6.10 -20.86 10.03
C PHE A 350 -7.51 -20.81 9.40
N ASN A 351 -7.75 -19.84 8.52
CA ASN A 351 -9.03 -19.70 7.82
C ASN A 351 -9.36 -20.93 6.95
N LEU A 352 -8.34 -21.52 6.30
CA LEU A 352 -8.50 -22.77 5.57
C LEU A 352 -8.94 -23.91 6.50
N GLY A 353 -8.28 -24.03 7.66
CA GLY A 353 -8.67 -24.99 8.69
C GLY A 353 -10.11 -24.81 9.16
N VAL A 354 -10.50 -23.57 9.43
CA VAL A 354 -11.89 -23.20 9.82
C VAL A 354 -12.89 -23.60 8.72
N ALA A 355 -12.58 -23.31 7.45
CA ALA A 355 -13.47 -23.68 6.34
C ALA A 355 -13.67 -25.20 6.23
N LYS A 356 -12.58 -25.99 6.39
CA LYS A 356 -12.66 -27.45 6.42
C LYS A 356 -13.50 -27.95 7.61
N LEU A 357 -13.39 -27.33 8.79
CA LEU A 357 -14.20 -27.66 9.97
C LEU A 357 -15.68 -27.37 9.76
N VAL A 358 -16.03 -26.19 9.21
CA VAL A 358 -17.39 -25.82 8.88
C VAL A 358 -17.98 -26.80 7.86
N GLY A 359 -17.17 -27.24 6.88
CA GLY A 359 -17.50 -28.29 5.92
C GLY A 359 -17.56 -29.70 6.50
N LYS A 360 -17.39 -29.88 7.83
CA LYS A 360 -17.36 -31.19 8.53
C LYS A 360 -16.23 -32.11 8.04
N GLN A 361 -15.17 -31.55 7.47
CA GLN A 361 -14.00 -32.27 6.97
C GLN A 361 -12.90 -32.33 8.05
N LEU A 362 -13.22 -32.85 9.24
CA LEU A 362 -12.35 -32.85 10.42
C LEU A 362 -10.91 -33.34 10.12
N PRO A 363 -10.68 -34.47 9.44
CA PRO A 363 -9.31 -34.91 9.14
C PRO A 363 -8.56 -33.92 8.23
N ALA A 364 -9.25 -33.32 7.27
CA ALA A 364 -8.64 -32.36 6.33
C ALA A 364 -8.32 -31.00 6.96
N ALA A 365 -8.97 -30.65 8.07
CA ALA A 365 -8.70 -29.42 8.81
C ALA A 365 -7.39 -29.47 9.63
N THR A 366 -6.93 -30.67 9.96
CA THR A 366 -5.77 -30.84 10.88
C THR A 366 -4.51 -30.22 10.31
N ALA A 367 -4.11 -30.55 9.09
CA ALA A 367 -2.88 -30.08 8.48
C ALA A 367 -2.80 -28.55 8.34
N PRO A 368 -3.83 -27.83 7.84
CA PRO A 368 -3.83 -26.38 7.85
C PRO A 368 -3.69 -25.76 9.24
N LEU A 369 -4.40 -26.29 10.24
CA LEU A 369 -4.31 -25.77 11.62
C LEU A 369 -2.93 -26.03 12.25
N GLU A 370 -2.31 -27.20 11.98
CA GLU A 370 -0.92 -27.48 12.39
C GLU A 370 0.05 -26.49 11.75
N ARG A 371 -0.15 -26.18 10.46
CA ARG A 371 0.69 -25.19 9.77
C ARG A 371 0.53 -23.80 10.36
N ALA A 372 -0.71 -23.33 10.59
CA ALA A 372 -0.99 -22.05 11.24
C ALA A 372 -0.32 -21.93 12.61
N THR A 373 -0.52 -22.93 13.49
CA THR A 373 0.07 -22.94 14.83
C THR A 373 1.60 -23.04 14.80
N LYS A 374 2.19 -23.66 13.78
CA LYS A 374 3.65 -23.71 13.60
C LYS A 374 4.21 -22.36 13.20
N ILE A 375 3.48 -21.58 12.39
CA ILE A 375 3.89 -20.23 11.94
C ILE A 375 3.73 -19.23 13.09
N ASP A 376 2.58 -19.23 13.77
CA ASP A 376 2.33 -18.41 14.97
C ASP A 376 2.04 -19.30 16.19
N PRO A 377 3.07 -19.74 16.92
CA PRO A 377 2.90 -20.61 18.09
C PRO A 377 2.34 -19.86 19.31
N ASP A 378 2.31 -18.55 19.31
CA ASP A 378 1.83 -17.74 20.42
C ASP A 378 0.31 -17.44 20.33
N ASP A 379 -0.32 -17.66 19.17
CA ASP A 379 -1.76 -17.50 19.02
C ASP A 379 -2.52 -18.60 19.75
N LYS A 380 -3.28 -18.16 20.77
CA LYS A 380 -4.02 -19.06 21.68
C LYS A 380 -5.26 -19.66 20.99
N ASP A 381 -5.89 -18.90 20.11
CA ASP A 381 -7.12 -19.34 19.43
C ASP A 381 -6.79 -20.40 18.37
N MET A 382 -5.69 -20.21 17.60
CA MET A 382 -5.19 -21.20 16.64
C MET A 382 -4.85 -22.53 17.35
N ARG A 383 -4.13 -22.44 18.46
CA ARG A 383 -3.77 -23.59 19.27
C ARG A 383 -4.98 -24.29 19.85
N ALA A 384 -5.92 -23.55 20.43
CA ALA A 384 -7.14 -24.10 21.00
C ALA A 384 -7.98 -24.85 19.97
N LEU A 385 -8.12 -24.27 18.76
CA LEU A 385 -8.86 -24.89 17.67
C LEU A 385 -8.17 -26.16 17.18
N LEU A 386 -6.83 -26.14 17.05
CA LEU A 386 -6.06 -27.34 16.69
C LEU A 386 -6.23 -28.46 17.73
N ILE A 387 -6.10 -28.14 19.02
CA ILE A 387 -6.29 -29.12 20.12
C ILE A 387 -7.67 -29.78 20.03
N ALA A 388 -8.74 -28.97 19.89
CA ALA A 388 -10.10 -29.47 19.78
C ALA A 388 -10.29 -30.35 18.53
N THR A 389 -9.64 -29.99 17.42
CA THR A 389 -9.68 -30.74 16.17
C THR A 389 -8.98 -32.09 16.32
N LEU A 390 -7.76 -32.11 16.90
CA LEU A 390 -6.97 -33.33 17.15
C LEU A 390 -7.72 -34.33 18.05
N GLU A 391 -8.38 -33.83 19.11
CA GLU A 391 -9.23 -34.67 19.99
C GLU A 391 -10.41 -35.27 19.22
N SER A 392 -11.03 -34.48 18.36
CA SER A 392 -12.20 -34.91 17.58
C SER A 392 -11.85 -35.97 16.54
N VAL A 393 -10.61 -35.96 16.00
CA VAL A 393 -10.11 -36.99 15.07
C VAL A 393 -9.39 -38.15 15.77
N GLY A 394 -9.35 -38.17 17.13
CA GLY A 394 -8.81 -39.23 17.91
C GLY A 394 -7.29 -39.17 18.20
N ARG A 395 -6.60 -38.09 17.76
CA ARG A 395 -5.16 -37.81 17.99
C ARG A 395 -4.92 -37.19 19.37
N LYS A 396 -5.35 -37.93 20.43
CA LYS A 396 -5.34 -37.41 21.82
C LYS A 396 -3.94 -37.18 22.39
N SER A 397 -2.94 -37.97 21.96
CA SER A 397 -1.54 -37.80 22.35
C SER A 397 -0.99 -36.46 21.91
N ASP A 398 -1.23 -36.09 20.64
CA ASP A 398 -0.74 -34.86 20.04
C ASP A 398 -1.41 -33.63 20.68
N ALA A 399 -2.72 -33.73 20.94
CA ALA A 399 -3.45 -32.73 21.68
C ALA A 399 -2.90 -32.49 23.12
N ALA A 400 -2.52 -33.58 23.81
CA ALA A 400 -1.95 -33.50 25.14
C ALA A 400 -0.54 -32.87 25.13
N GLU A 401 0.26 -33.17 24.11
CA GLU A 401 1.58 -32.57 23.92
C GLU A 401 1.47 -31.04 23.73
N LEU A 402 0.59 -30.60 22.85
CA LEU A 402 0.34 -29.18 22.62
C LEU A 402 -0.14 -28.44 23.88
N ARG A 403 -0.95 -29.09 24.73
CA ARG A 403 -1.37 -28.51 26.04
C ARG A 403 -0.20 -28.36 26.99
N ASN A 404 0.68 -29.35 27.02
CA ASN A 404 1.84 -29.36 27.92
C ASN A 404 2.85 -28.26 27.54
N VAL A 405 3.08 -28.04 26.26
CA VAL A 405 3.95 -26.97 25.74
C VAL A 405 3.37 -25.59 26.10
N ALA A 406 2.05 -25.44 26.12
CA ALA A 406 1.37 -24.18 26.44
C ALA A 406 1.38 -23.83 27.94
N GLY A 407 1.76 -24.75 28.84
CA GLY A 407 1.75 -24.54 30.29
C GLY A 407 0.37 -24.15 30.84
N ASP A 408 0.34 -23.27 31.87
CA ASP A 408 -0.92 -22.82 32.48
C ASP A 408 -1.80 -21.98 31.52
N ALA A 409 -1.24 -21.37 30.49
CA ALA A 409 -1.97 -20.67 29.44
C ALA A 409 -2.84 -21.63 28.58
N GLY A 410 -2.45 -22.90 28.47
CA GLY A 410 -3.22 -23.92 27.74
C GLY A 410 -4.44 -24.44 28.49
N LYS A 411 -4.49 -24.24 29.81
CA LYS A 411 -5.63 -24.69 30.65
C LYS A 411 -6.82 -23.75 30.59
N SER A 412 -6.64 -22.51 30.18
CA SER A 412 -7.67 -21.47 30.13
C SER A 412 -8.00 -20.97 28.73
N ALA A 413 -7.61 -21.71 27.68
CA ALA A 413 -7.99 -21.35 26.32
C ALA A 413 -9.52 -21.39 26.20
N PRO A 414 -10.18 -20.33 25.72
CA PRO A 414 -11.63 -20.32 25.54
C PRO A 414 -12.02 -21.41 24.54
N ALA A 415 -13.15 -22.06 24.76
CA ALA A 415 -13.70 -22.98 23.78
C ALA A 415 -14.04 -22.19 22.49
N VAL A 416 -13.32 -22.46 21.42
CA VAL A 416 -13.57 -21.81 20.13
C VAL A 416 -14.92 -22.32 19.59
N ASN A 417 -15.88 -21.40 19.43
CA ASN A 417 -17.19 -21.74 18.90
C ASN A 417 -17.16 -21.75 17.37
N ILE A 418 -17.00 -22.93 16.76
CA ILE A 418 -16.98 -23.11 15.30
C ILE A 418 -18.30 -22.64 14.64
N GLN A 419 -19.38 -22.52 15.39
CA GLN A 419 -20.66 -22.06 14.86
C GLN A 419 -20.70 -20.55 14.63
N ASP A 420 -19.84 -19.78 15.28
CA ASP A 420 -19.69 -18.34 15.03
C ASP A 420 -18.47 -18.08 14.13
N VAL A 421 -18.64 -18.39 12.84
CA VAL A 421 -17.61 -18.20 11.82
C VAL A 421 -17.14 -16.73 11.74
N SER A 422 -18.03 -15.79 12.03
CA SER A 422 -17.68 -14.36 11.95
C SER A 422 -16.71 -13.93 13.05
N ALA A 423 -16.79 -14.56 14.23
CA ALA A 423 -15.90 -14.26 15.34
C ALA A 423 -14.51 -14.88 15.21
N ILE A 424 -14.38 -16.01 14.50
CA ILE A 424 -13.11 -16.76 14.42
C ILE A 424 -12.31 -16.51 13.14
N THR A 425 -12.93 -16.09 12.03
CA THR A 425 -12.20 -15.83 10.78
C THR A 425 -11.31 -14.59 10.87
N ARG A 426 -10.12 -14.69 10.32
CA ARG A 426 -9.08 -13.65 10.34
C ARG A 426 -9.11 -12.84 9.04
N LEU A 427 -9.54 -11.58 9.13
CA LEU A 427 -9.56 -10.63 8.02
C LEU A 427 -8.15 -10.16 7.72
N ALA A 428 -7.73 -10.30 6.47
CA ALA A 428 -6.53 -9.63 5.98
C ALA A 428 -6.82 -8.15 5.72
N ARG A 429 -5.87 -7.31 6.06
CA ARG A 429 -5.82 -5.90 5.69
C ARG A 429 -4.62 -5.69 4.81
N ILE A 430 -4.78 -4.91 3.75
CA ILE A 430 -3.63 -4.48 2.97
C ILE A 430 -2.83 -3.52 3.83
N SER A 431 -1.57 -3.87 4.09
CA SER A 431 -0.65 -2.95 4.75
C SER A 431 -0.27 -1.84 3.78
N ARG A 432 0.17 -0.68 4.29
CA ARG A 432 0.63 0.44 3.45
C ARG A 432 1.73 0.05 2.45
N ASN A 433 2.53 -0.96 2.76
CA ASN A 433 3.53 -1.50 1.83
C ASN A 433 2.93 -2.33 0.69
N LEU A 434 1.70 -2.82 0.86
CA LEU A 434 0.92 -3.53 -0.17
C LEU A 434 0.06 -2.59 -1.02
N ASP A 435 -0.22 -1.38 -0.53
CA ASP A 435 -0.88 -0.33 -1.31
C ASP A 435 -0.14 -0.09 -2.64
N ARG A 436 1.19 -0.23 -2.62
CA ARG A 436 2.03 -0.18 -3.84
C ARG A 436 1.65 -1.25 -4.86
N ALA A 437 1.31 -2.45 -4.42
CA ALA A 437 0.95 -3.53 -5.33
C ALA A 437 -0.42 -3.30 -5.99
N LEU A 438 -1.37 -2.67 -5.29
CA LEU A 438 -2.67 -2.29 -5.85
C LEU A 438 -2.60 -1.05 -6.75
N LEU A 439 -1.58 -0.22 -6.58
CA LEU A 439 -1.36 0.98 -7.39
C LEU A 439 -0.48 0.69 -8.63
N ARG A 440 0.09 -0.52 -8.76
CA ARG A 440 0.88 -0.88 -9.94
C ARG A 440 -0.04 -0.97 -11.16
N PRO A 441 0.28 -0.23 -12.24
CA PRO A 441 -0.16 -0.64 -13.56
C PRO A 441 0.52 -1.98 -13.91
N ALA A 442 -0.19 -2.86 -14.58
CA ALA A 442 0.38 -4.12 -15.03
C ALA A 442 1.56 -3.85 -15.97
N ALA A 443 2.66 -4.53 -15.76
CA ALA A 443 3.75 -4.51 -16.71
C ALA A 443 3.24 -5.03 -18.06
N GLU A 444 3.34 -4.25 -19.12
CA GLU A 444 3.12 -4.72 -20.48
C GLU A 444 4.08 -5.89 -20.75
N GLY A 445 3.58 -7.11 -20.83
CA GLY A 445 4.39 -8.25 -21.24
C GLY A 445 4.01 -9.65 -20.79
N ALA A 446 3.04 -9.85 -19.93
CA ALA A 446 2.65 -11.21 -19.46
C ALA A 446 1.62 -11.89 -20.38
N GLY A 447 1.76 -11.78 -21.69
CA GLY A 447 0.81 -12.30 -22.69
C GLY A 447 1.43 -13.10 -23.82
N GLN A 448 2.39 -14.00 -23.54
CA GLN A 448 2.66 -15.11 -24.45
C GLN A 448 2.46 -16.42 -23.71
N ALA A 449 1.24 -16.98 -23.88
CA ALA A 449 1.00 -18.38 -23.57
C ALA A 449 2.07 -19.23 -24.29
N PRO A 450 2.62 -20.27 -23.63
CA PRO A 450 3.59 -21.14 -24.29
C PRO A 450 2.91 -21.77 -25.51
N GLN A 451 3.45 -21.48 -26.70
CA GLN A 451 3.07 -22.18 -27.93
C GLN A 451 3.35 -23.67 -27.71
N LYS A 452 2.30 -24.48 -27.83
CA LYS A 452 2.46 -25.93 -27.93
C LYS A 452 3.45 -26.23 -29.05
N PRO A 453 4.42 -27.14 -28.84
CA PRO A 453 5.25 -27.60 -29.94
C PRO A 453 4.34 -28.23 -31.00
N GLU A 454 4.43 -27.74 -32.24
CA GLU A 454 3.84 -28.39 -33.39
C GLU A 454 4.41 -29.79 -33.50
N ASP A 455 3.53 -30.77 -33.56
CA ASP A 455 3.80 -32.18 -33.78
C ASP A 455 4.20 -32.32 -35.26
N ASP A 456 5.52 -32.34 -35.54
CA ASP A 456 6.05 -32.63 -36.85
C ASP A 456 5.76 -34.10 -37.19
N GLY A 457 4.57 -34.32 -37.71
CA GLY A 457 4.20 -35.57 -38.36
C GLY A 457 5.09 -35.86 -39.58
N ALA A 458 6.20 -36.52 -39.33
CA ALA A 458 6.97 -37.15 -40.40
C ALA A 458 6.25 -38.44 -40.86
N ALA A 459 5.56 -38.34 -41.96
CA ALA A 459 5.16 -39.50 -42.74
C ALA A 459 6.34 -39.94 -43.62
N LYS A 460 6.68 -41.24 -43.49
CA LYS A 460 7.55 -42.10 -44.25
C LYS A 460 9.04 -42.08 -43.92
#